data_15327798618baf133b68ab5caa13f983
#
_entry.id   15327798618baf133b68ab5caa13f983
#
_cell.length_a   1.000
_cell.length_b   1.000
_cell.length_c   1.000
_cell.angle_alpha   90.00
_cell.angle_beta   90.00
_cell.angle_gamma   90.00
#
_symmetry.space_group_name_H-M   'P 1'
#
loop_
_entity.id
_entity.type
_entity.pdbx_description
1 polymer ?
#
loop_
_entity_poly.entity_id
_entity_poly.type
_entity_poly.pdbx_seq_one_letter_code
_entity_poly.pdbx_strand_id
1 'polypeptide(L)'
;MELPKKYQSLEQENRWQKEWEEKALYAWDPSCSREETFAVDTPPPTVSGSLHVGHLFSYSHQDFIVRFQRMTGKNIFFPIGWDDNGLPTERRVQNMYNVKCEPHVPYDPELKTERGRKGTPLPISRKNFIELCDVVTKEDEAAFKHLWTRLGLSYDWSLEYATIDEHCRRTSQASFLDMLEKDEVYQDNRPVLWDVDFRTAIAQAEVTDKEVAGAYHFLRFGVEGSEEVLVIATTRPELLAACVAVMVHPEDARYRAYVGKKAVTPLFGAPVPIIADERANPEKGTGVVMVCTFGDQTDVEWWQEYKLPLRQVLGQDGRLLPLTFVARSEKDALWISVNPELANATYGELAGLPAKKAQQRFIEIAEATPGVIDRPSEAITHAVKFFEKGDRPLELIPARQWYGRIMDKKEALLEQGRKIQWHPEFMSKRYEHWVEGLNQDWCLSRQRFFGVPIPVWYPLDEQGRC
;
A
#
# COMPACT_ATOMS: atom_id res chain seq x y z
N MET A 1 6.93 -42.71 46.27
CA MET A 1 7.24 -41.29 46.05
C MET A 1 5.98 -40.50 46.42
N GLU A 2 6.03 -39.70 47.50
CA GLU A 2 4.88 -38.88 47.88
C GLU A 2 4.72 -37.72 46.89
N LEU A 3 3.54 -37.58 46.29
CA LEU A 3 3.22 -36.46 45.44
C LEU A 3 3.09 -35.18 46.28
N PRO A 4 3.61 -34.04 45.82
CA PRO A 4 3.45 -32.79 46.54
C PRO A 4 1.96 -32.43 46.67
N LYS A 5 1.57 -31.86 47.82
CA LYS A 5 0.16 -31.50 48.10
C LYS A 5 -0.39 -30.40 47.17
N LYS A 6 0.50 -29.64 46.56
CA LYS A 6 0.13 -28.55 45.61
C LYS A 6 1.08 -28.57 44.43
N TYR A 7 0.51 -28.50 43.23
CA TYR A 7 1.30 -28.36 42.02
C TYR A 7 1.91 -26.95 41.92
N GLN A 8 3.24 -26.91 41.75
CA GLN A 8 4.01 -25.65 41.60
C GLN A 8 4.21 -25.39 40.09
N SER A 9 3.20 -24.77 39.46
CA SER A 9 3.16 -24.62 37.98
C SER A 9 4.44 -24.01 37.41
N LEU A 10 4.89 -22.87 37.93
CA LEU A 10 6.06 -22.16 37.43
C LEU A 10 7.35 -23.01 37.50
N GLU A 11 7.55 -23.74 38.60
CA GLU A 11 8.72 -24.61 38.79
C GLU A 11 8.68 -25.77 37.82
N GLN A 12 7.52 -26.41 37.69
CA GLN A 12 7.35 -27.57 36.82
C GLN A 12 7.42 -27.21 35.34
N GLU A 13 6.84 -26.08 34.94
CA GLU A 13 6.93 -25.57 33.56
C GLU A 13 8.39 -25.31 33.17
N ASN A 14 9.15 -24.59 33.98
CA ASN A 14 10.58 -24.36 33.74
C ASN A 14 11.38 -25.64 33.62
N ARG A 15 11.07 -26.63 34.49
CA ARG A 15 11.70 -27.97 34.45
C ARG A 15 11.39 -28.69 33.14
N TRP A 16 10.14 -28.70 32.70
CA TRP A 16 9.73 -29.39 31.47
C TRP A 16 10.29 -28.71 30.24
N GLN A 17 10.29 -27.40 30.17
CA GLN A 17 10.89 -26.65 29.06
C GLN A 17 12.38 -26.98 28.90
N LYS A 18 13.11 -26.99 29.99
CA LYS A 18 14.53 -27.39 30.00
C LYS A 18 14.72 -28.84 29.54
N GLU A 19 13.90 -29.76 30.02
CA GLU A 19 13.96 -31.20 29.65
C GLU A 19 13.66 -31.40 28.16
N TRP A 20 12.70 -30.64 27.58
CA TRP A 20 12.37 -30.70 26.16
C TRP A 20 13.50 -30.16 25.28
N GLU A 21 14.16 -29.11 25.71
CA GLU A 21 15.31 -28.53 25.02
C GLU A 21 16.52 -29.48 25.08
N GLU A 22 16.88 -29.99 26.28
CA GLU A 22 18.01 -30.92 26.44
C GLU A 22 17.84 -32.19 25.63
N LYS A 23 16.62 -32.69 25.50
CA LYS A 23 16.31 -33.90 24.72
C LYS A 23 16.04 -33.63 23.23
N ALA A 24 16.07 -32.37 22.79
CA ALA A 24 15.68 -31.95 21.46
C ALA A 24 14.32 -32.59 21.04
N LEU A 25 13.34 -32.57 21.95
CA LEU A 25 12.10 -33.35 21.84
C LEU A 25 11.27 -32.97 20.60
N TYR A 26 11.40 -31.73 20.14
CA TYR A 26 10.64 -31.18 19.03
C TYR A 26 11.45 -31.08 17.74
N ALA A 27 12.70 -31.54 17.72
CA ALA A 27 13.54 -31.49 16.54
C ALA A 27 12.96 -32.38 15.42
N TRP A 28 12.99 -31.84 14.22
CA TRP A 28 12.65 -32.57 13.01
C TRP A 28 13.78 -33.50 12.56
N ASP A 29 13.45 -34.74 12.21
CA ASP A 29 14.41 -35.68 11.63
C ASP A 29 14.34 -35.64 10.09
N PRO A 30 15.36 -35.09 9.40
CA PRO A 30 15.38 -35.03 7.95
C PRO A 30 15.54 -36.38 7.25
N SER A 31 15.85 -37.46 7.98
CA SER A 31 15.98 -38.82 7.43
C SER A 31 14.64 -39.52 7.21
N CYS A 32 13.56 -39.04 7.84
CA CYS A 32 12.21 -39.58 7.67
C CYS A 32 11.64 -39.24 6.30
N SER A 33 10.83 -40.16 5.77
CA SER A 33 10.14 -39.95 4.48
C SER A 33 9.07 -38.86 4.55
N ARG A 34 8.59 -38.43 3.37
CA ARG A 34 7.49 -37.46 3.28
C ARG A 34 6.19 -37.98 3.89
N GLU A 35 5.91 -39.27 3.73
CA GLU A 35 4.72 -39.93 4.24
C GLU A 35 4.73 -40.00 5.78
N GLU A 36 5.91 -40.10 6.37
CA GLU A 36 6.09 -40.12 7.81
C GLU A 36 6.10 -38.73 8.41
N THR A 37 6.38 -37.70 7.59
CA THR A 37 6.49 -36.32 8.03
C THR A 37 5.17 -35.56 7.93
N PHE A 38 4.82 -34.83 8.98
CA PHE A 38 3.75 -33.84 8.97
C PHE A 38 4.39 -32.43 9.02
N ALA A 39 4.27 -31.68 7.95
CA ALA A 39 4.81 -30.34 7.86
C ALA A 39 3.72 -29.28 8.13
N VAL A 40 4.07 -28.26 8.88
CA VAL A 40 3.22 -27.11 9.16
C VAL A 40 3.91 -25.85 8.68
N ASP A 41 3.25 -25.15 7.75
CA ASP A 41 3.66 -23.83 7.30
C ASP A 41 2.93 -22.78 8.14
N THR A 42 3.68 -22.11 9.00
CA THR A 42 3.17 -21.07 9.90
C THR A 42 3.64 -19.72 9.43
N PRO A 43 2.71 -18.77 9.10
CA PRO A 43 3.12 -17.43 8.78
C PRO A 43 3.95 -16.82 9.90
N PRO A 44 5.13 -16.22 9.62
CA PRO A 44 5.92 -15.56 10.64
C PRO A 44 5.15 -14.36 11.19
N PRO A 45 5.04 -14.22 12.53
CA PRO A 45 4.41 -13.03 13.11
C PRO A 45 5.25 -11.79 12.85
N THR A 46 4.58 -10.66 12.62
CA THR A 46 5.25 -9.37 12.51
C THR A 46 5.79 -8.94 13.87
N VAL A 47 7.10 -8.79 13.97
CA VAL A 47 7.82 -8.48 15.21
C VAL A 47 7.87 -6.96 15.42
N SER A 48 6.71 -6.33 15.56
CA SER A 48 6.60 -4.88 15.73
C SER A 48 5.67 -4.53 16.88
N GLY A 49 6.12 -4.76 18.12
CA GLY A 49 5.34 -4.45 19.31
C GLY A 49 5.20 -5.62 20.26
N SER A 50 4.18 -5.55 21.13
CA SER A 50 3.91 -6.61 22.11
C SER A 50 2.97 -7.67 21.55
N LEU A 51 3.20 -8.91 21.91
CA LEU A 51 2.23 -9.99 21.68
C LEU A 51 0.91 -9.64 22.37
N HIS A 52 -0.19 -10.00 21.72
CA HIS A 52 -1.53 -9.87 22.26
C HIS A 52 -2.26 -11.22 22.22
N VAL A 53 -3.41 -11.32 22.88
CA VAL A 53 -4.19 -12.55 22.98
C VAL A 53 -4.52 -13.18 21.62
N GLY A 54 -4.67 -12.39 20.56
CA GLY A 54 -4.90 -12.90 19.20
C GLY A 54 -3.74 -13.73 18.67
N HIS A 55 -2.49 -13.32 18.92
CA HIS A 55 -1.32 -14.15 18.58
C HIS A 55 -1.33 -15.47 19.36
N LEU A 56 -1.55 -15.40 20.68
CA LEU A 56 -1.60 -16.60 21.52
C LEU A 56 -2.66 -17.57 21.01
N PHE A 57 -3.83 -17.09 20.70
CA PHE A 57 -4.94 -17.88 20.21
C PHE A 57 -4.61 -18.58 18.88
N SER A 58 -4.13 -17.83 17.89
CA SER A 58 -3.84 -18.35 16.54
C SER A 58 -2.72 -19.41 16.57
N TYR A 59 -1.62 -19.11 17.26
CA TYR A 59 -0.47 -20.02 17.27
C TYR A 59 -0.69 -21.25 18.15
N SER A 60 -1.51 -21.16 19.21
CA SER A 60 -1.90 -22.32 20.01
C SER A 60 -2.75 -23.33 19.23
N HIS A 61 -3.63 -22.87 18.32
CA HIS A 61 -4.41 -23.78 17.46
C HIS A 61 -3.51 -24.65 16.58
N GLN A 62 -2.46 -24.07 16.01
CA GLN A 62 -1.49 -24.81 15.22
C GLN A 62 -0.76 -25.85 16.08
N ASP A 63 -0.32 -25.47 17.26
CA ASP A 63 0.40 -26.36 18.18
C ASP A 63 -0.47 -27.53 18.67
N PHE A 64 -1.77 -27.33 18.82
CA PHE A 64 -2.69 -28.46 19.17
C PHE A 64 -2.71 -29.51 18.06
N ILE A 65 -2.76 -29.11 16.81
CA ILE A 65 -2.71 -30.02 15.66
C ILE A 65 -1.36 -30.71 15.58
N VAL A 66 -0.27 -29.99 15.76
CA VAL A 66 1.09 -30.49 15.75
C VAL A 66 1.30 -31.55 16.86
N ARG A 67 0.86 -31.25 18.07
CA ARG A 67 0.95 -32.21 19.20
C ARG A 67 0.14 -33.47 18.95
N PHE A 68 -1.06 -33.33 18.40
CA PHE A 68 -1.87 -34.51 18.02
C PHE A 68 -1.13 -35.36 16.98
N GLN A 69 -0.59 -34.78 15.93
CA GLN A 69 0.15 -35.51 14.89
C GLN A 69 1.42 -36.19 15.47
N ARG A 70 2.14 -35.51 16.36
CA ARG A 70 3.29 -36.11 17.06
C ARG A 70 2.88 -37.28 17.91
N MET A 71 1.75 -37.20 18.61
CA MET A 71 1.20 -38.33 19.43
C MET A 71 0.76 -39.53 18.56
N THR A 72 0.41 -39.29 17.27
CA THR A 72 0.11 -40.36 16.31
C THR A 72 1.36 -40.97 15.64
N GLY A 73 2.54 -40.51 16.04
CA GLY A 73 3.83 -41.05 15.57
C GLY A 73 4.41 -40.38 14.33
N LYS A 74 3.87 -39.20 13.94
CA LYS A 74 4.44 -38.44 12.84
C LYS A 74 5.72 -37.71 13.26
N ASN A 75 6.71 -37.68 12.34
CA ASN A 75 7.82 -36.78 12.41
C ASN A 75 7.32 -35.36 12.04
N ILE A 76 7.64 -34.36 12.83
CA ILE A 76 7.03 -33.02 12.67
C ILE A 76 8.04 -32.01 12.17
N PHE A 77 7.76 -31.41 11.01
CA PHE A 77 8.46 -30.22 10.52
C PHE A 77 7.66 -28.96 10.90
N PHE A 78 8.08 -28.27 11.95
CA PHE A 78 7.38 -27.12 12.52
C PHE A 78 8.35 -25.98 12.84
N PRO A 79 8.85 -25.26 11.81
CA PRO A 79 9.71 -24.09 11.99
C PRO A 79 8.93 -22.90 12.54
N ILE A 80 9.66 -21.91 13.02
CA ILE A 80 9.14 -20.58 13.35
C ILE A 80 9.98 -19.50 12.71
N GLY A 81 9.33 -18.46 12.19
CA GLY A 81 9.99 -17.29 11.62
C GLY A 81 9.57 -16.00 12.29
N TRP A 82 10.30 -14.92 11.99
CA TRP A 82 10.01 -13.56 12.40
C TRP A 82 9.86 -12.67 11.17
N ASP A 83 8.73 -11.95 11.07
CA ASP A 83 8.51 -10.96 10.04
C ASP A 83 8.99 -9.59 10.53
N ASP A 84 10.28 -9.29 10.26
CA ASP A 84 11.00 -8.17 10.85
C ASP A 84 10.98 -6.92 9.99
N ASN A 85 10.91 -7.09 8.69
CA ASN A 85 11.05 -6.00 7.73
C ASN A 85 9.76 -5.23 7.48
N GLY A 86 9.91 -4.11 6.77
CA GLY A 86 8.80 -3.31 6.30
C GLY A 86 8.39 -2.15 7.21
N LEU A 87 7.27 -1.57 6.87
CA LEU A 87 6.78 -0.32 7.45
C LEU A 87 6.51 -0.38 8.97
N PRO A 88 5.95 -1.47 9.54
CA PRO A 88 5.70 -1.54 10.97
C PRO A 88 6.96 -1.37 11.82
N THR A 89 8.03 -2.05 11.44
CA THR A 89 9.33 -1.96 12.14
C THR A 89 9.95 -0.58 11.97
N GLU A 90 9.97 -0.04 10.76
CA GLU A 90 10.47 1.32 10.51
C GLU A 90 9.73 2.37 11.35
N ARG A 91 8.39 2.31 11.42
CA ARG A 91 7.59 3.21 12.27
C ARG A 91 7.92 3.06 13.75
N ARG A 92 8.09 1.82 14.22
CA ARG A 92 8.44 1.55 15.61
C ARG A 92 9.78 2.20 15.96
N VAL A 93 10.80 2.04 15.11
CA VAL A 93 12.12 2.67 15.28
C VAL A 93 12.03 4.19 15.25
N GLN A 94 11.33 4.76 14.26
CA GLN A 94 11.12 6.20 14.17
C GLN A 94 10.47 6.78 15.42
N ASN A 95 9.42 6.13 15.92
CA ASN A 95 8.71 6.58 17.13
C ASN A 95 9.55 6.38 18.40
N MET A 96 10.26 5.25 18.51
CA MET A 96 11.02 4.90 19.70
C MET A 96 12.23 5.84 19.90
N TYR A 97 12.93 6.18 18.83
CA TYR A 97 14.14 7.02 18.86
C TYR A 97 13.89 8.45 18.39
N ASN A 98 12.71 8.77 17.89
CA ASN A 98 12.37 10.05 17.26
C ASN A 98 13.40 10.42 16.18
N VAL A 99 13.64 9.51 15.25
CA VAL A 99 14.55 9.65 14.12
C VAL A 99 13.78 9.63 12.80
N LYS A 100 14.41 10.15 11.76
CA LYS A 100 13.91 10.10 10.38
C LYS A 100 15.01 9.63 9.46
N CYS A 101 14.78 8.59 8.68
CA CYS A 101 15.73 8.15 7.66
C CYS A 101 15.76 9.16 6.51
N GLU A 102 16.93 9.73 6.27
CA GLU A 102 17.22 10.63 5.15
C GLU A 102 18.45 10.10 4.39
N PRO A 103 18.24 9.48 3.20
CA PRO A 103 19.32 8.78 2.47
C PRO A 103 20.54 9.64 2.11
N HIS A 104 20.36 10.96 2.02
CA HIS A 104 21.44 11.90 1.72
C HIS A 104 22.33 12.25 2.93
N VAL A 105 21.88 11.90 4.14
CA VAL A 105 22.69 12.09 5.35
C VAL A 105 23.85 11.09 5.36
N PRO A 106 25.09 11.50 5.57
CA PRO A 106 26.23 10.60 5.66
C PRO A 106 26.09 9.61 6.82
N TYR A 107 26.66 8.43 6.66
CA TYR A 107 26.75 7.43 7.73
C TYR A 107 27.65 7.92 8.87
N ASP A 108 27.13 7.82 10.09
CA ASP A 108 27.86 8.14 11.31
C ASP A 108 28.04 6.86 12.14
N PRO A 109 29.27 6.27 12.21
CA PRO A 109 29.53 5.06 13.00
C PRO A 109 29.46 5.28 14.51
N GLU A 110 29.54 6.54 14.97
CA GLU A 110 29.49 6.93 16.39
C GLU A 110 28.09 7.47 16.78
N LEU A 111 27.08 7.29 15.94
CA LEU A 111 25.75 7.80 16.19
C LEU A 111 25.20 7.33 17.55
N LYS A 112 24.92 8.29 18.43
CA LYS A 112 24.28 8.05 19.72
C LYS A 112 22.83 8.54 19.66
N THR A 113 21.90 7.63 19.87
CA THR A 113 20.48 7.94 19.97
C THR A 113 19.92 7.33 21.26
N GLU A 114 18.94 8.00 21.85
CA GLU A 114 18.26 7.55 23.07
C GLU A 114 16.78 7.30 22.78
N ARG A 115 16.22 6.26 23.37
CA ARG A 115 14.78 5.99 23.33
C ARG A 115 14.00 7.09 24.04
N GLY A 116 12.86 7.48 23.48
CA GLY A 116 12.02 8.53 24.05
C GLY A 116 12.56 9.95 23.82
N ARG A 117 13.53 10.13 22.93
CA ARG A 117 13.99 11.44 22.49
C ARG A 117 12.81 12.33 22.10
N LYS A 118 12.79 13.59 22.53
CA LYS A 118 11.73 14.56 22.25
C LYS A 118 12.21 15.64 21.27
N GLY A 119 11.26 16.38 20.72
CA GLY A 119 11.53 17.48 19.79
C GLY A 119 11.45 17.07 18.32
N THR A 120 12.15 17.78 17.46
CA THR A 120 12.19 17.48 16.03
C THR A 120 12.88 16.14 15.77
N PRO A 121 12.35 15.26 14.89
CA PRO A 121 13.02 14.01 14.53
C PRO A 121 14.45 14.25 14.04
N LEU A 122 15.39 13.45 14.53
CA LEU A 122 16.78 13.51 14.11
C LEU A 122 16.92 12.88 12.73
N PRO A 123 17.41 13.62 11.70
CA PRO A 123 17.72 13.01 10.42
C PRO A 123 18.96 12.13 10.53
N ILE A 124 18.85 10.88 10.08
CA ILE A 124 19.94 9.90 10.10
C ILE A 124 20.08 9.20 8.76
N SER A 125 21.28 8.68 8.50
CA SER A 125 21.58 7.94 7.28
C SER A 125 20.75 6.65 7.18
N ARG A 126 20.58 6.12 5.96
CA ARG A 126 19.95 4.81 5.75
C ARG A 126 20.65 3.70 6.53
N LYS A 127 21.99 3.71 6.56
CA LYS A 127 22.74 2.66 7.25
C LYS A 127 22.53 2.71 8.77
N ASN A 128 22.59 3.90 9.38
CA ASN A 128 22.27 4.04 10.79
C ASN A 128 20.85 3.63 11.12
N PHE A 129 19.90 3.94 10.23
CA PHE A 129 18.50 3.57 10.41
C PHE A 129 18.32 2.04 10.39
N ILE A 130 18.99 1.34 9.45
CA ILE A 130 19.00 -0.13 9.39
C ILE A 130 19.58 -0.73 10.66
N GLU A 131 20.72 -0.21 11.16
CA GLU A 131 21.35 -0.66 12.40
C GLU A 131 20.41 -0.52 13.62
N LEU A 132 19.62 0.54 13.68
CA LEU A 132 18.58 0.70 14.73
C LEU A 132 17.43 -0.29 14.54
N CYS A 133 17.01 -0.58 13.31
CA CYS A 133 16.00 -1.60 13.04
C CYS A 133 16.49 -2.99 13.50
N ASP A 134 17.74 -3.37 13.17
CA ASP A 134 18.34 -4.65 13.59
C ASP A 134 18.40 -4.80 15.12
N VAL A 135 18.65 -3.71 15.83
CA VAL A 135 18.66 -3.74 17.32
C VAL A 135 17.25 -3.96 17.86
N VAL A 136 16.26 -3.25 17.32
CA VAL A 136 14.88 -3.34 17.82
C VAL A 136 14.25 -4.69 17.48
N THR A 137 14.46 -5.22 16.27
CA THR A 137 13.92 -6.54 15.88
C THR A 137 14.47 -7.66 16.75
N LYS A 138 15.78 -7.68 17.00
CA LYS A 138 16.39 -8.71 17.88
C LYS A 138 15.84 -8.69 19.31
N GLU A 139 15.54 -7.52 19.86
CA GLU A 139 14.93 -7.41 21.18
C GLU A 139 13.48 -7.93 21.15
N ASP A 140 12.72 -7.57 20.11
CA ASP A 140 11.33 -8.00 19.96
C ASP A 140 11.24 -9.52 19.70
N GLU A 141 12.09 -10.10 18.83
CA GLU A 141 12.24 -11.54 18.61
C GLU A 141 12.48 -12.29 19.92
N ALA A 142 13.44 -11.82 20.71
CA ALA A 142 13.75 -12.43 22.00
C ALA A 142 12.54 -12.40 22.97
N ALA A 143 11.78 -11.30 22.98
CA ALA A 143 10.58 -11.17 23.79
C ALA A 143 9.46 -12.14 23.33
N PHE A 144 9.25 -12.26 22.02
CA PHE A 144 8.30 -13.20 21.42
C PHE A 144 8.69 -14.65 21.71
N LYS A 145 9.94 -15.01 21.45
CA LYS A 145 10.50 -16.34 21.73
C LYS A 145 10.32 -16.72 23.19
N HIS A 146 10.65 -15.81 24.11
CA HIS A 146 10.47 -16.04 25.55
C HIS A 146 9.00 -16.37 25.89
N LEU A 147 8.05 -15.59 25.39
CA LEU A 147 6.63 -15.79 25.69
C LEU A 147 6.10 -17.10 25.09
N TRP A 148 6.50 -17.46 23.88
CA TRP A 148 6.08 -18.71 23.25
C TRP A 148 6.71 -19.95 23.89
N THR A 149 7.96 -19.84 24.35
CA THR A 149 8.57 -20.86 25.19
C THR A 149 7.79 -21.03 26.51
N ARG A 150 7.36 -19.92 27.12
CA ARG A 150 6.52 -19.94 28.33
C ARG A 150 5.16 -20.62 28.10
N LEU A 151 4.55 -20.43 26.92
CA LEU A 151 3.33 -21.13 26.52
C LEU A 151 3.56 -22.62 26.24
N GLY A 152 4.81 -23.03 26.08
CA GLY A 152 5.19 -24.41 25.78
C GLY A 152 4.89 -24.79 24.32
N LEU A 153 4.86 -23.83 23.37
CA LEU A 153 4.68 -24.14 21.95
C LEU A 153 5.81 -25.06 21.46
N SER A 154 5.46 -26.05 20.67
CA SER A 154 6.35 -27.16 20.32
C SER A 154 7.08 -26.96 18.99
N TYR A 155 7.61 -25.74 18.77
CA TYR A 155 8.45 -25.41 17.62
C TYR A 155 9.80 -26.12 17.67
N ASP A 156 10.34 -26.43 16.50
CA ASP A 156 11.75 -26.74 16.36
C ASP A 156 12.56 -25.45 16.27
N TRP A 157 13.09 -25.00 17.40
CA TRP A 157 13.86 -23.77 17.50
C TRP A 157 15.20 -23.81 16.74
N SER A 158 15.65 -24.98 16.28
CA SER A 158 16.81 -25.09 15.40
C SER A 158 16.53 -24.63 13.96
N LEU A 159 15.24 -24.55 13.61
CA LEU A 159 14.74 -24.10 12.31
C LEU A 159 14.22 -22.64 12.36
N GLU A 160 14.60 -21.90 13.40
CA GLU A 160 14.24 -20.48 13.54
C GLU A 160 14.87 -19.64 12.43
N TYR A 161 14.12 -18.68 11.86
CA TYR A 161 14.58 -17.79 10.81
C TYR A 161 13.98 -16.38 10.97
N ALA A 162 14.60 -15.38 10.34
CA ALA A 162 14.08 -14.02 10.22
C ALA A 162 13.95 -13.63 8.74
N THR A 163 12.84 -12.98 8.37
CA THR A 163 12.60 -12.62 6.96
C THR A 163 13.65 -11.66 6.39
N ILE A 164 14.45 -11.03 7.26
CA ILE A 164 15.55 -10.12 6.90
C ILE A 164 16.95 -10.75 7.04
N ASP A 165 17.06 -12.00 7.50
CA ASP A 165 18.34 -12.67 7.62
C ASP A 165 19.02 -12.93 6.26
N GLU A 166 20.27 -13.36 6.29
CA GLU A 166 21.04 -13.59 5.07
C GLU A 166 20.45 -14.70 4.20
N HIS A 167 19.96 -15.77 4.81
CA HIS A 167 19.35 -16.89 4.12
C HIS A 167 18.08 -16.46 3.39
N CYS A 168 17.15 -15.80 4.10
CA CYS A 168 15.90 -15.32 3.55
C CYS A 168 16.12 -14.28 2.45
N ARG A 169 17.07 -13.34 2.63
CA ARG A 169 17.43 -12.36 1.60
C ARG A 169 17.95 -13.04 0.33
N ARG A 170 18.86 -13.99 0.45
CA ARG A 170 19.38 -14.77 -0.70
C ARG A 170 18.26 -15.52 -1.43
N THR A 171 17.41 -16.22 -0.68
CA THR A 171 16.29 -16.99 -1.24
C THR A 171 15.31 -16.09 -1.97
N SER A 172 14.91 -14.96 -1.36
CA SER A 172 14.00 -14.00 -1.98
C SER A 172 14.57 -13.38 -3.25
N GLN A 173 15.87 -13.01 -3.23
CA GLN A 173 16.53 -12.46 -4.42
C GLN A 173 16.69 -13.50 -5.53
N ALA A 174 17.04 -14.75 -5.20
CA ALA A 174 17.10 -15.83 -6.17
C ALA A 174 15.73 -16.14 -6.78
N SER A 175 14.68 -16.19 -5.95
CA SER A 175 13.30 -16.34 -6.45
C SER A 175 12.87 -15.21 -7.38
N PHE A 176 13.23 -13.97 -7.05
CA PHE A 176 12.94 -12.84 -7.93
C PHE A 176 13.61 -12.99 -9.31
N LEU A 177 14.87 -13.39 -9.34
CA LEU A 177 15.61 -13.59 -10.59
C LEU A 177 15.04 -14.75 -11.41
N ASP A 178 14.66 -15.85 -10.76
CA ASP A 178 13.99 -17.00 -11.41
C ASP A 178 12.63 -16.60 -12.00
N MET A 179 11.85 -15.81 -11.28
CA MET A 179 10.58 -15.26 -11.81
C MET A 179 10.81 -14.27 -12.95
N LEU A 180 11.88 -13.48 -12.91
CA LEU A 180 12.22 -12.55 -13.98
C LEU A 180 12.62 -13.32 -15.26
N GLU A 181 13.42 -14.39 -15.14
CA GLU A 181 13.79 -15.26 -16.25
C GLU A 181 12.57 -15.95 -16.90
N LYS A 182 11.57 -16.27 -16.08
CA LYS A 182 10.29 -16.87 -16.52
C LYS A 182 9.24 -15.86 -17.01
N ASP A 183 9.57 -14.59 -17.09
CA ASP A 183 8.63 -13.50 -17.40
C ASP A 183 7.41 -13.43 -16.46
N GLU A 184 7.56 -13.90 -15.22
CA GLU A 184 6.53 -13.84 -14.18
C GLU A 184 6.54 -12.53 -13.39
N VAL A 185 7.63 -11.76 -13.49
CA VAL A 185 7.73 -10.41 -12.94
C VAL A 185 8.15 -9.42 -14.01
N TYR A 186 7.63 -8.20 -13.90
CA TYR A 186 7.91 -7.12 -14.84
C TYR A 186 7.85 -5.78 -14.15
N GLN A 187 8.44 -4.77 -14.79
CA GLN A 187 8.41 -3.39 -14.30
C GLN A 187 7.45 -2.55 -15.13
N ASP A 188 6.68 -1.72 -14.46
CA ASP A 188 5.78 -0.78 -15.12
C ASP A 188 5.66 0.53 -14.33
N ASN A 189 5.39 1.61 -15.07
CA ASN A 189 5.11 2.93 -14.51
C ASN A 189 3.61 3.21 -14.59
N ARG A 190 2.90 2.90 -13.53
CA ARG A 190 1.44 3.06 -13.46
C ARG A 190 1.00 3.68 -12.14
N PRO A 191 -0.24 4.17 -12.05
CA PRO A 191 -0.79 4.67 -10.80
C PRO A 191 -0.82 3.56 -9.74
N VAL A 192 -0.33 3.88 -8.55
CA VAL A 192 -0.37 3.01 -7.38
C VAL A 192 -0.97 3.76 -6.20
N LEU A 193 -1.61 3.03 -5.30
CA LEU A 193 -1.99 3.57 -4.00
C LEU A 193 -0.71 3.90 -3.22
N TRP A 194 -0.62 5.14 -2.79
CA TRP A 194 0.60 5.72 -2.24
C TRP A 194 0.35 6.39 -0.90
N ASP A 195 1.16 6.03 0.08
CA ASP A 195 1.19 6.73 1.36
C ASP A 195 2.19 7.89 1.28
N VAL A 196 1.68 9.11 1.42
CA VAL A 196 2.48 10.34 1.28
C VAL A 196 3.39 10.64 2.47
N ASP A 197 3.08 10.08 3.65
CA ASP A 197 3.90 10.25 4.86
C ASP A 197 5.09 9.29 4.82
N PHE A 198 4.85 8.04 4.43
CA PHE A 198 5.89 7.02 4.32
C PHE A 198 6.54 6.95 2.94
N ARG A 199 6.00 7.68 1.97
CA ARG A 199 6.50 7.76 0.58
C ARG A 199 6.72 6.37 -0.01
N THR A 200 5.67 5.56 0.01
CA THR A 200 5.72 4.18 -0.47
C THR A 200 4.40 3.74 -1.09
N ALA A 201 4.50 2.81 -2.05
CA ALA A 201 3.36 2.08 -2.56
C ALA A 201 2.74 1.19 -1.47
N ILE A 202 1.40 1.10 -1.47
CA ILE A 202 0.62 0.27 -0.54
C ILE A 202 -0.09 -0.81 -1.36
N ALA A 203 -0.02 -2.07 -0.91
CA ALA A 203 -0.75 -3.16 -1.55
C ALA A 203 -2.24 -3.10 -1.22
N GLN A 204 -3.07 -3.65 -2.09
CA GLN A 204 -4.51 -3.71 -1.90
C GLN A 204 -4.91 -4.38 -0.57
N ALA A 205 -4.16 -5.38 -0.12
CA ALA A 205 -4.40 -6.09 1.15
C ALA A 205 -4.12 -5.23 2.41
N GLU A 206 -3.39 -4.12 2.27
CA GLU A 206 -3.01 -3.22 3.37
C GLU A 206 -3.96 -2.00 3.47
N VAL A 207 -4.98 -1.94 2.60
CA VAL A 207 -5.91 -0.81 2.50
C VAL A 207 -7.14 -1.04 3.36
N THR A 208 -7.58 0.01 4.04
CA THR A 208 -8.87 0.07 4.74
C THR A 208 -9.68 1.27 4.27
N ASP A 209 -10.98 1.10 4.14
CA ASP A 209 -11.88 2.21 3.84
C ASP A 209 -12.35 2.85 5.15
N LYS A 210 -12.26 4.18 5.23
CA LYS A 210 -12.77 4.97 6.36
C LYS A 210 -13.81 5.96 5.86
N GLU A 211 -14.93 6.06 6.56
CA GLU A 211 -15.94 7.09 6.31
C GLU A 211 -15.40 8.45 6.74
N VAL A 212 -15.33 9.39 5.78
CA VAL A 212 -14.78 10.73 6.00
C VAL A 212 -15.80 11.78 5.58
N ALA A 213 -15.94 12.82 6.40
CA ALA A 213 -16.71 14.00 6.06
C ALA A 213 -16.02 14.77 4.93
N GLY A 214 -16.76 15.11 3.90
CA GLY A 214 -16.32 15.87 2.74
C GLY A 214 -17.43 16.75 2.18
N ALA A 215 -17.23 17.30 1.01
CA ALA A 215 -18.27 18.07 0.31
C ALA A 215 -18.15 17.90 -1.20
N TYR A 216 -19.28 17.94 -1.90
CA TYR A 216 -19.31 18.20 -3.32
C TYR A 216 -19.17 19.69 -3.60
N HIS A 217 -18.26 20.05 -4.48
CA HIS A 217 -18.08 21.38 -5.04
C HIS A 217 -18.56 21.35 -6.49
N PHE A 218 -19.39 22.31 -6.87
CA PHE A 218 -20.06 22.34 -8.16
C PHE A 218 -19.38 23.36 -9.08
N LEU A 219 -18.63 22.86 -10.06
CA LEU A 219 -17.80 23.65 -10.96
C LEU A 219 -18.44 23.77 -12.35
N ARG A 220 -18.41 24.97 -12.94
CA ARG A 220 -18.96 25.25 -14.27
C ARG A 220 -17.90 25.09 -15.34
N PHE A 221 -18.04 24.08 -16.17
CA PHE A 221 -17.17 23.83 -17.33
C PHE A 221 -17.85 24.40 -18.58
N GLY A 222 -17.15 25.24 -19.34
CA GLY A 222 -17.65 25.70 -20.64
C GLY A 222 -17.65 24.55 -21.67
N VAL A 223 -18.50 24.64 -22.69
CA VAL A 223 -18.47 23.72 -23.84
C VAL A 223 -17.90 24.48 -25.03
N GLU A 224 -16.85 23.93 -25.65
CA GLU A 224 -16.16 24.58 -26.77
C GLU A 224 -17.09 24.88 -27.96
N GLY A 225 -17.12 26.14 -28.41
CA GLY A 225 -17.99 26.58 -29.49
C GLY A 225 -19.47 26.75 -29.10
N SER A 226 -19.79 26.84 -27.83
CA SER A 226 -21.15 27.05 -27.30
C SER A 226 -21.10 27.98 -26.09
N GLU A 227 -22.23 28.64 -25.78
CA GLU A 227 -22.42 29.33 -24.50
C GLU A 227 -22.90 28.42 -23.37
N GLU A 228 -23.08 27.15 -23.67
CA GLU A 228 -23.59 26.17 -22.71
C GLU A 228 -22.50 25.75 -21.69
N VAL A 229 -22.94 25.33 -20.55
CA VAL A 229 -22.11 24.97 -19.40
C VAL A 229 -22.49 23.60 -18.87
N LEU A 230 -21.49 22.77 -18.60
CA LEU A 230 -21.63 21.54 -17.85
C LEU A 230 -21.29 21.79 -16.38
N VAL A 231 -22.17 21.41 -15.47
CA VAL A 231 -21.91 21.49 -14.03
C VAL A 231 -21.37 20.16 -13.53
N ILE A 232 -20.18 20.16 -12.97
CA ILE A 232 -19.51 18.98 -12.44
C ILE A 232 -19.44 19.04 -10.93
N ALA A 233 -19.90 17.97 -10.25
CA ALA A 233 -19.76 17.80 -8.83
C ALA A 233 -18.46 17.04 -8.52
N THR A 234 -17.55 17.63 -7.75
CA THR A 234 -16.31 16.98 -7.36
C THR A 234 -16.03 17.12 -5.87
N THR A 235 -15.45 16.09 -5.27
CA THR A 235 -14.92 16.11 -3.90
C THR A 235 -13.47 16.57 -3.85
N ARG A 236 -12.79 16.62 -5.03
CA ARG A 236 -11.35 16.92 -5.16
C ARG A 236 -11.08 18.05 -6.18
N PRO A 237 -11.57 19.25 -5.90
CA PRO A 237 -11.41 20.38 -6.83
C PRO A 237 -9.95 20.78 -7.05
N GLU A 238 -9.04 20.50 -6.11
CA GLU A 238 -7.60 20.73 -6.23
C GLU A 238 -6.95 19.93 -7.38
N LEU A 239 -7.58 18.84 -7.82
CA LEU A 239 -7.10 18.03 -8.95
C LEU A 239 -7.57 18.55 -10.31
N LEU A 240 -8.35 19.62 -10.36
CA LEU A 240 -8.90 20.15 -11.63
C LEU A 240 -7.84 20.41 -12.71
N ALA A 241 -6.64 20.83 -12.33
CA ALA A 241 -5.52 21.02 -13.25
C ALA A 241 -5.12 19.70 -13.98
N ALA A 242 -5.32 18.56 -13.32
CA ALA A 242 -5.07 17.22 -13.87
C ALA A 242 -6.23 16.68 -14.70
N CYS A 243 -7.31 17.43 -14.92
CA CYS A 243 -8.45 16.97 -15.70
C CYS A 243 -8.03 16.67 -17.15
N VAL A 244 -8.34 15.46 -17.63
CA VAL A 244 -7.98 14.97 -18.97
C VAL A 244 -9.20 14.58 -19.82
N ALA A 245 -10.35 14.35 -19.18
CA ALA A 245 -11.62 14.07 -19.87
C ALA A 245 -12.80 14.42 -18.96
N VAL A 246 -13.98 14.47 -19.57
CA VAL A 246 -15.28 14.52 -18.89
C VAL A 246 -16.10 13.31 -19.33
N MET A 247 -16.62 12.52 -18.39
CA MET A 247 -17.45 11.36 -18.67
C MET A 247 -18.92 11.64 -18.39
N VAL A 248 -19.79 11.09 -19.26
CA VAL A 248 -21.23 11.13 -19.15
C VAL A 248 -21.81 9.75 -19.49
N HIS A 249 -22.95 9.40 -18.93
CA HIS A 249 -23.60 8.13 -19.27
C HIS A 249 -24.20 8.19 -20.70
N PRO A 250 -24.04 7.14 -21.54
CA PRO A 250 -24.50 7.16 -22.93
C PRO A 250 -26.03 7.32 -23.06
N GLU A 251 -26.79 6.87 -22.06
CA GLU A 251 -28.27 7.00 -22.05
C GLU A 251 -28.76 8.27 -21.36
N ASP A 252 -27.88 9.11 -20.79
CA ASP A 252 -28.27 10.36 -20.15
C ASP A 252 -28.63 11.42 -21.22
N ALA A 253 -29.93 11.60 -21.41
CA ALA A 253 -30.45 12.55 -22.42
C ALA A 253 -29.99 14.00 -22.18
N ARG A 254 -29.63 14.39 -20.96
CA ARG A 254 -29.18 15.73 -20.59
C ARG A 254 -27.86 16.08 -21.27
N TYR A 255 -27.00 15.09 -21.50
CA TYR A 255 -25.62 15.33 -21.92
C TYR A 255 -25.24 14.67 -23.25
N ARG A 256 -26.11 13.85 -23.83
CA ARG A 256 -25.86 13.15 -25.11
C ARG A 256 -25.41 14.10 -26.24
N ALA A 257 -25.97 15.32 -26.32
CA ALA A 257 -25.64 16.30 -27.35
C ALA A 257 -24.21 16.87 -27.26
N TYR A 258 -23.52 16.62 -26.13
CA TYR A 258 -22.17 17.11 -25.88
C TYR A 258 -21.09 16.04 -26.13
N VAL A 259 -21.45 14.79 -26.26
CA VAL A 259 -20.50 13.70 -26.52
C VAL A 259 -19.75 13.95 -27.83
N GLY A 260 -18.43 13.82 -27.78
CA GLY A 260 -17.51 14.13 -28.90
C GLY A 260 -17.11 15.60 -29.01
N LYS A 261 -17.73 16.52 -28.25
CA LYS A 261 -17.26 17.92 -28.09
C LYS A 261 -16.15 17.99 -27.04
N LYS A 262 -15.64 19.20 -26.80
CA LYS A 262 -14.69 19.45 -25.71
C LYS A 262 -15.32 20.32 -24.62
N ALA A 263 -15.09 19.94 -23.38
CA ALA A 263 -15.30 20.80 -22.24
C ALA A 263 -14.04 21.63 -21.96
N VAL A 264 -14.22 22.83 -21.43
CA VAL A 264 -13.12 23.73 -21.03
C VAL A 264 -13.16 23.88 -19.52
N THR A 265 -12.09 23.47 -18.85
CA THR A 265 -12.01 23.52 -17.39
C THR A 265 -12.00 24.97 -16.90
N PRO A 266 -12.75 25.31 -15.83
CA PRO A 266 -12.69 26.65 -15.25
C PRO A 266 -11.31 26.95 -14.68
N LEU A 267 -10.93 28.21 -14.59
CA LEU A 267 -9.64 28.73 -14.11
C LEU A 267 -8.41 28.29 -14.94
N PHE A 268 -8.31 27.00 -15.28
CA PHE A 268 -7.16 26.47 -16.03
C PHE A 268 -7.36 26.46 -17.54
N GLY A 269 -8.59 26.62 -18.03
CA GLY A 269 -8.87 26.72 -19.47
C GLY A 269 -8.39 25.53 -20.31
N ALA A 270 -8.28 24.35 -19.72
CA ALA A 270 -7.83 23.15 -20.41
C ALA A 270 -8.98 22.54 -21.23
N PRO A 271 -8.85 22.41 -22.57
CA PRO A 271 -9.83 21.73 -23.39
C PRO A 271 -9.69 20.21 -23.26
N VAL A 272 -10.74 19.53 -22.81
CA VAL A 272 -10.77 18.09 -22.59
C VAL A 272 -11.95 17.44 -23.31
N PRO A 273 -11.84 16.20 -23.84
CA PRO A 273 -12.92 15.54 -24.54
C PRO A 273 -14.08 15.19 -23.60
N ILE A 274 -15.30 15.22 -24.13
CA ILE A 274 -16.52 14.70 -23.48
C ILE A 274 -16.77 13.31 -24.07
N ILE A 275 -16.73 12.26 -23.24
CA ILE A 275 -16.80 10.86 -23.63
C ILE A 275 -17.99 10.21 -22.96
N ALA A 276 -18.69 9.32 -23.69
CA ALA A 276 -19.77 8.51 -23.12
C ALA A 276 -19.23 7.19 -22.58
N ASP A 277 -19.56 6.86 -21.34
CA ASP A 277 -19.16 5.60 -20.69
C ASP A 277 -20.24 5.16 -19.67
N GLU A 278 -20.56 3.87 -19.65
CA GLU A 278 -21.62 3.29 -18.78
C GLU A 278 -21.26 3.37 -17.27
N ARG A 279 -19.99 3.49 -16.92
CA ARG A 279 -19.54 3.66 -15.52
C ARG A 279 -19.81 5.06 -14.96
N ALA A 280 -20.13 6.03 -15.81
CA ALA A 280 -20.57 7.35 -15.36
C ALA A 280 -22.01 7.27 -14.82
N ASN A 281 -22.16 7.29 -13.49
CA ASN A 281 -23.49 7.15 -12.87
C ASN A 281 -24.31 8.46 -13.01
N PRO A 282 -25.46 8.44 -13.74
CA PRO A 282 -26.30 9.63 -13.96
C PRO A 282 -26.92 10.23 -12.69
N GLU A 283 -27.03 9.42 -11.62
CA GLU A 283 -27.65 9.81 -10.35
C GLU A 283 -26.61 10.32 -9.33
N LYS A 284 -25.31 10.14 -9.59
CA LYS A 284 -24.25 10.59 -8.70
C LYS A 284 -23.84 12.03 -9.01
N GLY A 285 -23.97 12.94 -8.04
CA GLY A 285 -23.65 14.34 -8.21
C GLY A 285 -24.53 15.01 -9.26
N THR A 286 -23.94 15.42 -10.39
CA THR A 286 -24.67 15.99 -11.54
C THR A 286 -24.86 15.00 -12.68
N GLY A 287 -24.30 13.80 -12.58
CA GLY A 287 -24.22 12.82 -13.66
C GLY A 287 -23.09 13.08 -14.64
N VAL A 288 -22.31 14.17 -14.45
CA VAL A 288 -21.12 14.50 -15.22
C VAL A 288 -19.88 14.36 -14.33
N VAL A 289 -18.91 13.60 -14.78
CA VAL A 289 -17.71 13.28 -13.99
C VAL A 289 -16.47 13.82 -14.68
N MET A 290 -15.64 14.59 -13.97
CA MET A 290 -14.31 14.92 -14.45
C MET A 290 -13.35 13.76 -14.17
N VAL A 291 -12.55 13.39 -15.16
CA VAL A 291 -11.47 12.41 -15.02
C VAL A 291 -10.18 13.17 -14.77
N CYS A 292 -9.61 12.98 -13.60
CA CYS A 292 -8.29 13.52 -13.25
C CYS A 292 -7.26 12.39 -13.18
N THR A 293 -6.00 12.68 -13.37
CA THR A 293 -4.94 11.68 -13.26
C THR A 293 -4.14 11.90 -11.96
N PHE A 294 -4.57 11.33 -10.75
CA PHE A 294 -5.72 10.44 -10.61
C PHE A 294 -6.50 10.83 -9.35
N GLY A 295 -7.83 10.81 -9.44
CA GLY A 295 -8.71 11.07 -8.30
C GLY A 295 -9.13 9.79 -7.59
N ASP A 296 -9.49 8.75 -8.35
CA ASP A 296 -9.90 7.44 -7.85
C ASP A 296 -9.53 6.30 -8.82
N GLN A 297 -9.93 5.07 -8.49
CA GLN A 297 -9.63 3.88 -9.29
C GLN A 297 -10.35 3.90 -10.65
N THR A 298 -11.54 4.47 -10.73
CA THR A 298 -12.30 4.59 -11.99
C THR A 298 -11.60 5.52 -12.98
N ASP A 299 -10.96 6.57 -12.49
CA ASP A 299 -10.12 7.46 -13.29
C ASP A 299 -8.94 6.69 -13.94
N VAL A 300 -8.34 5.74 -13.21
CA VAL A 300 -7.26 4.89 -13.73
C VAL A 300 -7.75 3.97 -14.85
N GLU A 301 -8.93 3.37 -14.66
CA GLU A 301 -9.53 2.50 -15.69
C GLU A 301 -9.85 3.27 -16.97
N TRP A 302 -10.49 4.44 -16.87
CA TRP A 302 -10.74 5.32 -18.01
C TRP A 302 -9.46 5.80 -18.67
N TRP A 303 -8.46 6.18 -17.87
CA TRP A 303 -7.15 6.59 -18.41
C TRP A 303 -6.50 5.51 -19.27
N GLN A 304 -6.52 4.24 -18.80
CA GLN A 304 -5.96 3.11 -19.54
C GLN A 304 -6.77 2.79 -20.81
N GLU A 305 -8.09 2.69 -20.69
CA GLU A 305 -8.98 2.28 -21.78
C GLU A 305 -9.02 3.29 -22.91
N TYR A 306 -9.18 4.57 -22.56
CA TYR A 306 -9.25 5.65 -23.53
C TYR A 306 -7.89 6.26 -23.91
N LYS A 307 -6.80 5.70 -23.36
CA LYS A 307 -5.42 6.17 -23.58
C LYS A 307 -5.28 7.68 -23.36
N LEU A 308 -5.86 8.15 -22.26
CA LEU A 308 -5.84 9.58 -21.91
C LEU A 308 -4.42 10.05 -21.54
N PRO A 309 -4.09 11.31 -21.69
CA PRO A 309 -2.78 11.82 -21.30
C PRO A 309 -2.58 11.73 -19.78
N LEU A 310 -1.34 11.53 -19.35
CA LEU A 310 -0.98 11.53 -17.94
C LEU A 310 -0.60 12.94 -17.49
N ARG A 311 -1.47 13.61 -16.71
CA ARG A 311 -1.25 14.92 -16.10
C ARG A 311 -1.05 14.80 -14.60
N GLN A 312 0.16 14.45 -14.18
CA GLN A 312 0.46 14.30 -12.77
C GLN A 312 0.60 15.66 -12.07
N VAL A 313 -0.27 15.93 -11.10
CA VAL A 313 -0.22 17.16 -10.28
C VAL A 313 0.25 16.90 -8.85
N LEU A 314 0.17 15.66 -8.34
CA LEU A 314 0.61 15.31 -7.01
C LEU A 314 1.99 14.66 -7.03
N GLY A 315 2.87 15.15 -6.18
CA GLY A 315 4.16 14.54 -5.90
C GLY A 315 4.08 13.43 -4.86
N GLN A 316 5.16 12.67 -4.73
CA GLN A 316 5.28 11.57 -3.76
C GLN A 316 5.18 12.03 -2.29
N ASP A 317 5.33 13.31 -2.02
CA ASP A 317 5.16 13.93 -0.69
C ASP A 317 3.73 14.49 -0.46
N GLY A 318 2.80 14.23 -1.39
CA GLY A 318 1.43 14.71 -1.34
C GLY A 318 1.26 16.21 -1.55
N ARG A 319 2.26 16.86 -2.17
CA ARG A 319 2.21 18.27 -2.54
C ARG A 319 1.96 18.42 -4.03
N LEU A 320 1.33 19.53 -4.41
CA LEU A 320 1.14 19.85 -5.82
C LEU A 320 2.49 20.20 -6.46
N LEU A 321 2.79 19.51 -7.55
CA LEU A 321 4.02 19.71 -8.32
C LEU A 321 4.00 21.07 -9.05
N PRO A 322 5.13 21.73 -9.27
CA PRO A 322 5.19 22.89 -10.14
C PRO A 322 4.92 22.46 -11.59
N LEU A 323 4.09 23.21 -12.29
CA LEU A 323 3.80 23.03 -13.71
C LEU A 323 3.53 24.37 -14.38
N THR A 324 3.57 24.39 -15.71
CA THR A 324 3.33 25.59 -16.50
C THR A 324 2.37 25.29 -17.63
N PHE A 325 1.29 26.05 -17.70
CA PHE A 325 0.35 26.04 -18.82
C PHE A 325 0.88 26.86 -19.99
N VAL A 326 0.66 26.33 -21.19
CA VAL A 326 1.07 26.95 -22.44
C VAL A 326 -0.11 27.19 -23.38
N ALA A 327 0.07 28.01 -24.37
CA ALA A 327 -0.98 28.32 -25.34
C ALA A 327 -1.32 27.12 -26.24
N ARG A 328 -2.55 27.07 -26.71
CA ARG A 328 -3.08 26.00 -27.58
C ARG A 328 -2.31 25.84 -28.93
N SER A 329 -1.53 26.81 -29.35
CA SER A 329 -0.66 26.70 -30.51
C SER A 329 0.45 25.65 -30.37
N GLU A 330 0.82 25.29 -29.15
CA GLU A 330 1.82 24.28 -28.85
C GLU A 330 1.17 22.89 -28.78
N LYS A 331 0.92 22.29 -29.95
CA LYS A 331 0.07 21.10 -30.13
C LYS A 331 0.51 19.85 -29.35
N ASP A 332 1.79 19.72 -29.06
CA ASP A 332 2.35 18.56 -28.38
C ASP A 332 2.53 18.79 -26.87
N ALA A 333 2.11 19.96 -26.37
CA ALA A 333 2.23 20.26 -24.95
C ALA A 333 1.15 19.55 -24.11
N LEU A 334 1.57 18.99 -22.97
CA LEU A 334 0.68 18.30 -22.05
C LEU A 334 -0.28 19.27 -21.34
N TRP A 335 0.18 20.47 -21.00
CA TRP A 335 -0.51 21.46 -20.18
C TRP A 335 -1.03 22.63 -21.05
N ILE A 336 -1.99 22.34 -21.92
CA ILE A 336 -2.57 23.34 -22.84
C ILE A 336 -3.70 24.09 -22.11
N SER A 337 -3.72 25.44 -22.31
CA SER A 337 -4.78 26.32 -21.84
C SER A 337 -5.25 27.28 -22.93
N VAL A 338 -6.53 27.65 -22.92
CA VAL A 338 -7.07 28.74 -23.73
C VAL A 338 -6.70 30.11 -23.14
N ASN A 339 -6.35 30.14 -21.84
CA ASN A 339 -5.85 31.34 -21.15
C ASN A 339 -4.67 30.96 -20.22
N PRO A 340 -3.44 30.81 -20.78
CA PRO A 340 -2.29 30.38 -19.99
C PRO A 340 -1.89 31.35 -18.86
N GLU A 341 -2.12 32.65 -19.04
CA GLU A 341 -1.79 33.65 -18.02
C GLU A 341 -2.62 33.44 -16.76
N LEU A 342 -3.94 33.32 -16.89
CA LEU A 342 -4.84 33.03 -15.76
C LEU A 342 -4.53 31.67 -15.15
N ALA A 343 -4.32 30.65 -16.00
CA ALA A 343 -4.03 29.29 -15.53
C ALA A 343 -2.75 29.24 -14.68
N ASN A 344 -1.68 29.88 -15.13
CA ASN A 344 -0.41 29.95 -14.42
C ASN A 344 -0.48 30.80 -13.16
N ALA A 345 -1.18 31.93 -13.19
CA ALA A 345 -1.40 32.74 -11.98
C ALA A 345 -2.15 31.95 -10.91
N THR A 346 -3.26 31.30 -11.29
CA THR A 346 -4.07 30.46 -10.39
C THR A 346 -3.27 29.29 -9.85
N TYR A 347 -2.58 28.54 -10.73
CA TYR A 347 -1.84 27.35 -10.31
C TYR A 347 -0.62 27.70 -9.45
N GLY A 348 0.00 28.84 -9.67
CA GLY A 348 1.12 29.36 -8.86
C GLY A 348 0.77 29.50 -7.36
N GLU A 349 -0.52 29.77 -7.06
CA GLU A 349 -0.99 29.83 -5.67
C GLU A 349 -1.23 28.45 -5.03
N LEU A 350 -1.31 27.40 -5.85
CA LEU A 350 -1.54 26.02 -5.41
C LEU A 350 -0.25 25.20 -5.37
N ALA A 351 0.70 25.48 -6.24
CA ALA A 351 1.96 24.74 -6.36
C ALA A 351 2.72 24.67 -5.02
N GLY A 352 3.22 23.48 -4.66
CA GLY A 352 3.94 23.23 -3.42
C GLY A 352 3.07 23.08 -2.18
N LEU A 353 1.75 23.35 -2.26
CA LEU A 353 0.85 23.11 -1.12
C LEU A 353 0.52 21.62 -0.99
N PRO A 354 0.36 21.10 0.24
CA PRO A 354 -0.25 19.79 0.47
C PRO A 354 -1.69 19.75 -0.07
N ALA A 355 -2.15 18.60 -0.59
CA ALA A 355 -3.44 18.45 -1.26
C ALA A 355 -4.62 19.12 -0.51
N LYS A 356 -4.77 18.89 0.80
CA LYS A 356 -5.85 19.49 1.59
C LYS A 356 -5.76 21.03 1.69
N LYS A 357 -4.56 21.60 1.75
CA LYS A 357 -4.38 23.07 1.73
C LYS A 357 -4.63 23.63 0.35
N ALA A 358 -4.19 22.92 -0.69
CA ALA A 358 -4.47 23.29 -2.07
C ALA A 358 -5.98 23.28 -2.37
N GLN A 359 -6.72 22.28 -1.83
CA GLN A 359 -8.17 22.25 -1.91
C GLN A 359 -8.81 23.50 -1.32
N GLN A 360 -8.44 23.86 -0.09
CA GLN A 360 -8.96 25.06 0.56
C GLN A 360 -8.65 26.33 -0.26
N ARG A 361 -7.39 26.47 -0.72
CA ARG A 361 -6.98 27.62 -1.51
C ARG A 361 -7.69 27.68 -2.84
N PHE A 362 -7.88 26.53 -3.52
CA PHE A 362 -8.63 26.45 -4.76
C PHE A 362 -10.07 26.94 -4.58
N ILE A 363 -10.75 26.52 -3.50
CA ILE A 363 -12.13 26.93 -3.20
C ILE A 363 -12.22 28.44 -3.02
N GLU A 364 -11.30 29.05 -2.25
CA GLU A 364 -11.22 30.49 -2.07
C GLU A 364 -11.10 31.24 -3.40
N ILE A 365 -10.23 30.77 -4.29
CA ILE A 365 -10.03 31.37 -5.63
C ILE A 365 -11.29 31.19 -6.47
N ALA A 366 -11.89 30.00 -6.46
CA ALA A 366 -13.07 29.68 -7.24
C ALA A 366 -14.30 30.52 -6.81
N GLU A 367 -14.49 30.71 -5.51
CA GLU A 367 -15.56 31.55 -4.95
C GLU A 367 -15.35 33.05 -5.28
N ALA A 368 -14.10 33.50 -5.31
CA ALA A 368 -13.75 34.87 -5.68
C ALA A 368 -13.87 35.13 -7.20
N THR A 369 -13.91 34.09 -8.02
CA THR A 369 -13.95 34.21 -9.49
C THR A 369 -15.38 34.02 -10.01
N PRO A 370 -16.06 35.07 -10.53
CA PRO A 370 -17.41 34.95 -11.05
C PRO A 370 -17.54 33.87 -12.13
N GLY A 371 -18.60 33.05 -12.02
CA GLY A 371 -18.91 32.04 -13.04
C GLY A 371 -18.14 30.73 -12.92
N VAL A 372 -17.31 30.53 -11.92
CA VAL A 372 -16.59 29.27 -11.65
C VAL A 372 -17.43 28.31 -10.81
N ILE A 373 -18.01 28.77 -9.73
CA ILE A 373 -18.91 28.01 -8.87
C ILE A 373 -20.36 28.13 -9.37
N ASP A 374 -21.08 27.03 -9.47
CA ASP A 374 -22.47 27.00 -9.89
C ASP A 374 -23.43 27.25 -8.69
N ARG A 375 -23.19 26.55 -7.59
CA ARG A 375 -23.97 26.65 -6.36
C ARG A 375 -23.13 26.30 -5.13
N PRO A 376 -23.63 26.57 -3.91
CA PRO A 376 -22.93 26.23 -2.67
C PRO A 376 -22.58 24.74 -2.60
N SER A 377 -21.48 24.44 -1.92
CA SER A 377 -21.04 23.06 -1.69
C SER A 377 -22.05 22.28 -0.82
N GLU A 378 -22.20 21.00 -1.11
CA GLU A 378 -23.06 20.07 -0.37
C GLU A 378 -22.23 19.12 0.48
N ALA A 379 -22.46 19.10 1.79
CA ALA A 379 -21.76 18.21 2.71
C ALA A 379 -22.15 16.74 2.42
N ILE A 380 -21.15 15.86 2.42
CA ILE A 380 -21.32 14.42 2.23
C ILE A 380 -20.43 13.64 3.21
N THR A 381 -20.76 12.37 3.38
CA THR A 381 -19.87 11.37 3.97
C THR A 381 -19.57 10.32 2.91
N HIS A 382 -18.31 9.98 2.72
CA HIS A 382 -17.92 9.01 1.72
C HIS A 382 -16.71 8.19 2.18
N ALA A 383 -16.59 6.97 1.64
CA ALA A 383 -15.47 6.09 1.92
C ALA A 383 -14.19 6.61 1.24
N VAL A 384 -13.11 6.68 1.99
CA VAL A 384 -11.79 7.08 1.51
C VAL A 384 -10.78 6.01 1.92
N LYS A 385 -9.85 5.70 1.02
CA LYS A 385 -8.83 4.67 1.23
C LYS A 385 -7.70 5.19 2.11
N PHE A 386 -7.38 4.39 3.13
CA PHE A 386 -6.26 4.61 4.04
C PHE A 386 -5.36 3.38 4.06
N PHE A 387 -4.09 3.57 4.32
CA PHE A 387 -3.28 2.48 4.83
C PHE A 387 -3.82 2.06 6.21
N GLU A 388 -3.92 0.77 6.51
CA GLU A 388 -4.53 0.28 7.76
C GLU A 388 -3.94 0.90 9.04
N LYS A 389 -2.65 1.26 9.01
CA LYS A 389 -1.90 1.91 10.09
C LYS A 389 -1.56 3.38 9.76
N GLY A 390 -2.21 3.97 8.76
CA GLY A 390 -2.00 5.35 8.30
C GLY A 390 -3.03 6.32 8.86
N ASP A 391 -2.61 7.58 8.98
CA ASP A 391 -3.43 8.66 9.50
C ASP A 391 -3.95 9.60 8.39
N ARG A 392 -3.44 9.44 7.17
CA ARG A 392 -3.85 10.22 5.99
C ARG A 392 -4.46 9.34 4.92
N PRO A 393 -5.35 9.92 4.08
CA PRO A 393 -5.80 9.28 2.86
C PRO A 393 -4.64 8.88 1.95
N LEU A 394 -4.77 7.72 1.31
CA LEU A 394 -3.88 7.32 0.24
C LEU A 394 -4.15 8.16 -1.02
N GLU A 395 -3.08 8.47 -1.73
CA GLU A 395 -3.16 9.13 -3.04
C GLU A 395 -2.86 8.13 -4.16
N LEU A 396 -3.36 8.38 -5.35
CA LEU A 396 -2.99 7.63 -6.55
C LEU A 396 -1.88 8.38 -7.27
N ILE A 397 -0.67 7.82 -7.25
CA ILE A 397 0.53 8.46 -7.81
C ILE A 397 1.19 7.51 -8.82
N PRO A 398 1.51 7.99 -10.03
CA PRO A 398 2.32 7.23 -10.98
C PRO A 398 3.69 6.95 -10.38
N ALA A 399 4.06 5.69 -10.32
CA ALA A 399 5.36 5.27 -9.83
C ALA A 399 5.84 4.01 -10.56
N ARG A 400 7.15 3.95 -10.84
CA ARG A 400 7.78 2.77 -11.42
C ARG A 400 7.87 1.69 -10.34
N GLN A 401 7.17 0.57 -10.56
CA GLN A 401 7.08 -0.54 -9.62
C GLN A 401 7.33 -1.87 -10.30
N TRP A 402 7.70 -2.88 -9.53
CA TRP A 402 7.78 -4.26 -9.96
C TRP A 402 6.47 -4.99 -9.64
N TYR A 403 5.97 -5.75 -10.60
CA TYR A 403 4.71 -6.49 -10.50
C TYR A 403 4.95 -7.98 -10.76
N GLY A 404 4.30 -8.82 -9.96
CA GLY A 404 4.17 -10.26 -10.22
C GLY A 404 2.87 -10.52 -10.97
N ARG A 405 2.94 -11.30 -12.06
CA ARG A 405 1.78 -11.69 -12.85
C ARG A 405 0.90 -12.62 -12.04
N ILE A 406 -0.33 -12.20 -11.74
CA ILE A 406 -1.31 -13.00 -11.00
C ILE A 406 -2.67 -13.01 -11.69
N MET A 407 -2.96 -12.00 -12.52
CA MET A 407 -4.28 -11.85 -13.15
C MET A 407 -4.59 -12.99 -14.13
N ASP A 408 -3.62 -13.45 -14.88
CA ASP A 408 -3.73 -14.57 -15.83
C ASP A 408 -3.82 -15.94 -15.14
N LYS A 409 -3.59 -16.01 -13.81
CA LYS A 409 -3.56 -17.24 -13.02
C LYS A 409 -4.83 -17.49 -12.18
N LYS A 410 -5.82 -16.58 -12.24
CA LYS A 410 -7.02 -16.64 -11.39
C LYS A 410 -7.76 -17.98 -11.49
N GLU A 411 -7.98 -18.50 -12.70
CA GLU A 411 -8.65 -19.78 -12.89
C GLU A 411 -7.84 -20.95 -12.30
N ALA A 412 -6.53 -20.97 -12.52
CA ALA A 412 -5.64 -22.00 -11.97
C ALA A 412 -5.60 -21.96 -10.43
N LEU A 413 -5.59 -20.75 -9.84
CA LEU A 413 -5.66 -20.56 -8.38
C LEU A 413 -6.99 -21.10 -7.84
N LEU A 414 -8.13 -20.78 -8.46
CA LEU A 414 -9.43 -21.29 -8.03
C LEU A 414 -9.51 -22.82 -8.15
N GLU A 415 -8.99 -23.39 -9.25
CA GLU A 415 -8.93 -24.84 -9.43
C GLU A 415 -8.08 -25.51 -8.35
N GLN A 416 -6.91 -24.93 -8.04
CA GLN A 416 -6.03 -25.45 -7.00
C GLN A 416 -6.68 -25.32 -5.61
N GLY A 417 -7.38 -24.21 -5.34
CA GLY A 417 -8.09 -24.01 -4.08
C GLY A 417 -9.16 -25.07 -3.82
N ARG A 418 -9.83 -25.60 -4.87
CA ARG A 418 -10.82 -26.69 -4.77
C ARG A 418 -10.19 -28.03 -4.36
N LYS A 419 -8.89 -28.22 -4.54
CA LYS A 419 -8.16 -29.42 -4.15
C LYS A 419 -7.71 -29.40 -2.68
N ILE A 420 -7.79 -28.25 -2.03
CA ILE A 420 -7.42 -28.06 -0.63
C ILE A 420 -8.57 -28.53 0.28
N GLN A 421 -8.23 -29.27 1.31
CA GLN A 421 -9.16 -29.63 2.36
C GLN A 421 -9.24 -28.48 3.39
N TRP A 422 -10.32 -27.72 3.32
CA TRP A 422 -10.52 -26.55 4.17
C TRP A 422 -11.08 -26.91 5.54
N HIS A 423 -10.50 -26.34 6.61
CA HIS A 423 -10.99 -26.47 7.99
C HIS A 423 -11.04 -25.11 8.70
N PRO A 424 -12.23 -24.59 9.04
CA PRO A 424 -13.56 -25.08 8.67
C PRO A 424 -13.85 -24.90 7.17
N GLU A 425 -14.76 -25.68 6.64
CA GLU A 425 -15.05 -25.75 5.19
C GLU A 425 -15.38 -24.39 4.56
N PHE A 426 -16.08 -23.51 5.28
CA PHE A 426 -16.45 -22.18 4.79
C PHE A 426 -15.24 -21.27 4.47
N MET A 427 -14.04 -21.57 4.93
CA MET A 427 -12.84 -20.80 4.62
C MET A 427 -12.48 -20.84 3.13
N SER A 428 -12.94 -21.87 2.40
CA SER A 428 -12.84 -21.90 0.93
C SER A 428 -13.46 -20.67 0.28
N LYS A 429 -14.58 -20.17 0.81
CA LYS A 429 -15.25 -18.98 0.27
C LYS A 429 -14.44 -17.70 0.44
N ARG A 430 -13.66 -17.58 1.52
CA ARG A 430 -12.76 -16.43 1.70
C ARG A 430 -11.65 -16.44 0.65
N TYR A 431 -11.10 -17.62 0.35
CA TYR A 431 -10.10 -17.78 -0.68
C TYR A 431 -10.67 -17.47 -2.07
N GLU A 432 -11.84 -18.06 -2.41
CA GLU A 432 -12.52 -17.80 -3.68
C GLU A 432 -12.78 -16.30 -3.90
N HIS A 433 -13.41 -15.63 -2.91
CA HIS A 433 -13.69 -14.20 -2.99
C HIS A 433 -12.42 -13.34 -3.10
N TRP A 434 -11.33 -13.74 -2.43
CA TRP A 434 -10.07 -13.05 -2.57
C TRP A 434 -9.49 -13.16 -3.98
N VAL A 435 -9.48 -14.37 -4.56
CA VAL A 435 -8.99 -14.60 -5.93
C VAL A 435 -9.87 -13.88 -6.96
N GLU A 436 -11.20 -13.99 -6.83
CA GLU A 436 -12.16 -13.32 -7.72
C GLU A 436 -12.04 -11.79 -7.64
N GLY A 437 -11.79 -11.26 -6.46
CA GLY A 437 -11.64 -9.83 -6.18
C GLY A 437 -10.32 -9.22 -6.67
N LEU A 438 -9.35 -10.02 -7.12
CA LEU A 438 -8.11 -9.49 -7.71
C LEU A 438 -8.45 -8.71 -9.00
N ASN A 439 -7.99 -7.47 -9.10
CA ASN A 439 -8.24 -6.59 -10.25
C ASN A 439 -6.96 -6.04 -10.88
N GLN A 440 -5.79 -6.38 -10.35
CA GLN A 440 -4.48 -6.00 -10.86
C GLN A 440 -3.41 -7.00 -10.45
N ASP A 441 -2.30 -6.99 -11.18
CA ASP A 441 -1.11 -7.77 -10.82
C ASP A 441 -0.51 -7.30 -9.49
N TRP A 442 0.17 -8.19 -8.81
CA TRP A 442 0.67 -7.92 -7.47
C TRP A 442 1.87 -6.97 -7.50
N CYS A 443 1.72 -5.76 -6.95
CA CYS A 443 2.83 -4.84 -6.74
C CYS A 443 3.78 -5.42 -5.68
N LEU A 444 4.97 -5.87 -6.11
CA LEU A 444 5.98 -6.49 -5.26
C LEU A 444 6.88 -5.48 -4.57
N SER A 445 7.23 -4.40 -5.27
CA SER A 445 8.19 -3.41 -4.77
C SER A 445 7.58 -2.45 -3.75
N ARG A 446 8.41 -2.05 -2.78
CA ARG A 446 8.10 -1.05 -1.77
C ARG A 446 9.31 -0.11 -1.63
N GLN A 447 9.06 1.15 -1.37
CA GLN A 447 10.11 2.13 -1.09
C GLN A 447 10.43 2.11 0.41
N ARG A 448 11.06 1.00 0.85
CA ARG A 448 11.43 0.78 2.25
C ARG A 448 12.94 0.84 2.45
N PHE A 449 13.34 1.28 3.62
CA PHE A 449 14.76 1.35 4.00
C PHE A 449 15.23 0.04 4.61
N PHE A 450 14.36 -0.60 5.41
CA PHE A 450 14.60 -1.87 6.06
C PHE A 450 13.79 -2.97 5.37
N GLY A 451 14.42 -3.69 4.47
CA GLY A 451 13.79 -4.74 3.66
C GLY A 451 14.80 -5.43 2.74
N VAL A 452 14.33 -6.46 2.04
CA VAL A 452 15.13 -7.18 1.04
C VAL A 452 15.27 -6.32 -0.22
N PRO A 453 16.48 -5.91 -0.64
CA PRO A 453 16.64 -5.14 -1.86
C PRO A 453 16.37 -6.01 -3.09
N ILE A 454 15.64 -5.47 -4.06
CA ILE A 454 15.45 -6.09 -5.38
C ILE A 454 16.82 -6.11 -6.08
N PRO A 455 17.28 -7.26 -6.61
CA PRO A 455 18.63 -7.44 -7.16
C PRO A 455 18.77 -6.85 -8.58
N VAL A 456 18.38 -5.58 -8.73
CA VAL A 456 18.43 -4.83 -10.00
C VAL A 456 19.14 -3.51 -9.79
N TRP A 457 20.05 -3.16 -10.72
CA TRP A 457 20.78 -1.89 -10.72
C TRP A 457 20.41 -1.10 -11.97
N TYR A 458 20.20 0.18 -11.80
CA TYR A 458 19.91 1.10 -12.91
C TYR A 458 21.13 1.96 -13.17
N PRO A 459 21.60 2.05 -14.43
CA PRO A 459 22.63 3.04 -14.77
C PRO A 459 22.03 4.44 -14.60
N LEU A 460 22.80 5.32 -13.97
CA LEU A 460 22.40 6.72 -13.81
C LEU A 460 23.14 7.58 -14.85
N ASP A 461 22.48 8.61 -15.38
CA ASP A 461 23.10 9.64 -16.20
C ASP A 461 23.97 10.58 -15.32
N GLU A 462 24.67 11.53 -15.97
CA GLU A 462 25.51 12.52 -15.28
C GLU A 462 24.73 13.41 -14.29
N GLN A 463 23.40 13.48 -14.44
CA GLN A 463 22.49 14.20 -13.54
C GLN A 463 21.90 13.30 -12.46
N GLY A 464 22.30 12.03 -12.38
CA GLY A 464 21.81 11.06 -11.39
C GLY A 464 20.40 10.52 -11.68
N ARG A 465 19.93 10.53 -12.94
CA ARG A 465 18.62 10.02 -13.39
C ARG A 465 18.79 8.66 -14.07
N CYS A 466 17.82 7.74 -13.88
CA CYS A 466 17.77 6.45 -14.57
C CYS A 466 16.98 6.54 -15.88
#